data_6f364fe4576d6d9615f5323efc60272d
#
_entry.id   6f364fe4576d6d9615f5323efc60272d
#
_cell.length_a   1.000
_cell.length_b   1.000
_cell.length_c   1.000
_cell.angle_alpha   90.00
_cell.angle_beta   90.00
_cell.angle_gamma   90.00
#
_symmetry.space_group_name_H-M   'P 1'
#
loop_
_entity.id
_entity.type
_entity.pdbx_description
1 polymer ?
#
loop_
_entity_poly.entity_id
_entity_poly.type
_entity_poly.pdbx_seq_one_letter_code
_entity_poly.pdbx_strand_id
1 'polypeptide(L)'
;ERRIKRLVPALTVFVLFMSIVICLFNPSPGVSLRTGLTSLFGLSNVYLLKQSTNYFAEQTQFNVFTHTWSLGIEEQFYILFPFLIWFSGFGRQTKNGARNLFLIVGALTIASLIGFIYLYPINQPAAYFLMPTRFWEMASGCLLFIRFQKRKSIEQFLEKVPLLLVLVLIVGVMYIPISLATVSTVSVVALTLVLIASLKRQTSAYTFFTNPKVVYIGLISYSLYLWHWGVLAISRWTIGIHWWSVPFQVALMLGLAIASYRYIETPLRKGKWFGKRWKTLVVGGGVIMISSIGIYSTKKLSSKLYLKTSLPTTEQTWWFDKEGNYIEKCHVKGRFTTALMEDCLGRQIISENDKVGYLIGDSHARNYLIAAKEALP
;
A
#
# COMPACT_ATOMS: atom_id res chain seq x y z
N GLU A 1 -4.43 5.25 -21.88
CA GLU A 1 -3.69 6.49 -22.05
C GLU A 1 -3.90 7.47 -20.91
N ARG A 2 -5.14 7.93 -20.61
CA ARG A 2 -5.42 8.93 -19.55
C ARG A 2 -4.90 8.49 -18.18
N ARG A 3 -5.03 7.21 -17.83
CA ARG A 3 -4.55 6.68 -16.55
C ARG A 3 -3.04 6.64 -16.47
N ILE A 4 -2.37 6.16 -17.53
CA ILE A 4 -0.89 6.14 -17.60
C ILE A 4 -0.33 7.55 -17.40
N LYS A 5 -0.87 8.54 -18.09
CA LYS A 5 -0.47 9.95 -17.93
C LYS A 5 -0.69 10.50 -16.51
N ARG A 6 -1.67 9.96 -15.78
CA ARG A 6 -1.99 10.40 -14.43
C ARG A 6 -1.16 9.67 -13.37
N LEU A 7 -1.03 8.33 -13.48
CA LEU A 7 -0.51 7.50 -12.40
C LEU A 7 1.01 7.28 -12.52
N VAL A 8 1.48 6.88 -13.71
CA VAL A 8 2.86 6.45 -13.91
C VAL A 8 3.89 7.53 -13.54
N PRO A 9 3.77 8.80 -13.95
CA PRO A 9 4.81 9.78 -13.67
C PRO A 9 5.01 10.05 -12.17
N ALA A 10 3.92 10.27 -11.43
CA ALA A 10 4.01 10.57 -10.01
C ALA A 10 4.47 9.33 -9.21
N LEU A 11 3.98 8.13 -9.57
CA LEU A 11 4.42 6.87 -8.97
C LEU A 11 5.91 6.64 -9.21
N THR A 12 6.39 6.84 -10.44
CA THR A 12 7.80 6.65 -10.79
C THR A 12 8.72 7.57 -9.99
N VAL A 13 8.39 8.86 -9.92
CA VAL A 13 9.18 9.83 -9.15
C VAL A 13 9.18 9.47 -7.68
N PHE A 14 8.01 9.14 -7.12
CA PHE A 14 7.88 8.69 -5.74
C PHE A 14 8.74 7.45 -5.47
N VAL A 15 8.63 6.42 -6.32
CA VAL A 15 9.37 5.16 -6.13
C VAL A 15 10.87 5.38 -6.23
N LEU A 16 11.36 6.12 -7.22
CA LEU A 16 12.80 6.41 -7.35
C LEU A 16 13.34 7.21 -6.17
N PHE A 17 12.64 8.28 -5.78
CA PHE A 17 13.06 9.11 -4.65
C PHE A 17 13.09 8.31 -3.35
N MET A 18 11.99 7.60 -3.03
CA MET A 18 11.90 6.83 -1.80
C MET A 18 12.84 5.62 -1.79
N SER A 19 13.22 5.06 -2.95
CA SER A 19 14.22 4.01 -3.06
C SER A 19 15.60 4.50 -2.62
N ILE A 20 15.96 5.74 -2.94
CA ILE A 20 17.21 6.34 -2.47
C ILE A 20 17.11 6.62 -0.97
N VAL A 21 16.03 7.27 -0.54
CA VAL A 21 15.84 7.67 0.87
C VAL A 21 15.86 6.45 1.80
N ILE A 22 15.17 5.36 1.46
CA ILE A 22 15.17 4.17 2.31
C ILE A 22 16.55 3.53 2.44
N CYS A 23 17.40 3.60 1.41
CA CYS A 23 18.77 3.09 1.48
C CYS A 23 19.67 3.90 2.42
N LEU A 24 19.31 5.15 2.75
CA LEU A 24 20.06 5.97 3.73
C LEU A 24 19.81 5.48 5.17
N PHE A 25 18.63 4.95 5.47
CA PHE A 25 18.19 4.66 6.83
C PHE A 25 17.97 3.16 7.10
N ASN A 26 17.73 2.33 6.08
CA ASN A 26 17.54 0.89 6.24
C ASN A 26 18.81 0.16 5.78
N PRO A 27 19.52 -0.57 6.67
CA PRO A 27 20.70 -1.32 6.31
C PRO A 27 20.41 -2.50 5.36
N SER A 28 19.16 -2.99 5.34
CA SER A 28 18.72 -4.10 4.48
C SER A 28 17.47 -3.76 3.66
N PRO A 29 17.50 -2.78 2.73
CA PRO A 29 16.33 -2.25 2.05
C PRO A 29 15.76 -3.19 0.97
N GLY A 30 16.22 -4.42 0.88
CA GLY A 30 15.91 -5.36 -0.21
C GLY A 30 14.41 -5.63 -0.39
N VAL A 31 13.64 -5.75 0.70
CA VAL A 31 12.19 -5.96 0.66
C VAL A 31 11.48 -4.70 0.16
N SER A 32 11.82 -3.55 0.74
CA SER A 32 11.26 -2.25 0.32
C SER A 32 11.55 -1.96 -1.16
N LEU A 33 12.78 -2.14 -1.63
CA LEU A 33 13.13 -1.92 -3.04
C LEU A 33 12.39 -2.85 -4.00
N ARG A 34 12.19 -4.13 -3.62
CA ARG A 34 11.39 -5.07 -4.42
C ARG A 34 9.91 -4.68 -4.42
N THR A 35 9.37 -4.20 -3.29
CA THR A 35 8.00 -3.67 -3.23
C THR A 35 7.85 -2.46 -4.17
N GLY A 36 8.78 -1.52 -4.13
CA GLY A 36 8.80 -0.37 -5.04
C GLY A 36 8.90 -0.78 -6.51
N LEU A 37 9.75 -1.74 -6.83
CA LEU A 37 9.86 -2.29 -8.18
C LEU A 37 8.53 -2.91 -8.64
N THR A 38 7.92 -3.77 -7.83
CA THR A 38 6.65 -4.43 -8.17
C THR A 38 5.48 -3.46 -8.24
N SER A 39 5.54 -2.33 -7.51
CA SER A 39 4.52 -1.28 -7.60
C SER A 39 4.48 -0.60 -8.97
N LEU A 40 5.62 -0.44 -9.65
CA LEU A 40 5.68 0.09 -11.01
C LEU A 40 4.96 -0.79 -12.04
N PHE A 41 4.83 -2.09 -11.74
CA PHE A 41 4.13 -3.07 -12.58
C PHE A 41 2.70 -3.39 -12.11
N GLY A 42 2.19 -2.70 -11.08
CA GLY A 42 0.87 -2.99 -10.50
C GLY A 42 0.78 -4.36 -9.80
N LEU A 43 1.92 -4.89 -9.30
CA LEU A 43 2.03 -6.23 -8.70
C LEU A 43 2.48 -6.21 -7.23
N SER A 44 2.52 -5.03 -6.60
CA SER A 44 2.96 -4.89 -5.21
C SER A 44 2.09 -5.67 -4.21
N ASN A 45 0.79 -5.80 -4.49
CA ASN A 45 -0.13 -6.60 -3.69
C ASN A 45 0.24 -8.09 -3.68
N VAL A 46 0.62 -8.66 -4.83
CA VAL A 46 1.04 -10.07 -4.95
C VAL A 46 2.39 -10.28 -4.23
N TYR A 47 3.32 -9.33 -4.38
CA TYR A 47 4.60 -9.40 -3.69
C TYR A 47 4.44 -9.31 -2.18
N LEU A 48 3.61 -8.38 -1.68
CA LEU A 48 3.34 -8.22 -0.26
C LEU A 48 2.59 -9.41 0.34
N LEU A 49 1.67 -10.03 -0.40
CA LEU A 49 1.07 -11.31 0.01
C LEU A 49 2.14 -12.36 0.26
N LYS A 50 3.10 -12.52 -0.67
CA LYS A 50 4.21 -13.46 -0.48
C LYS A 50 5.08 -13.11 0.74
N GLN A 51 5.27 -11.81 1.02
CA GLN A 51 6.02 -11.38 2.20
C GLN A 51 5.25 -11.62 3.51
N SER A 52 3.93 -11.40 3.53
CA SER A 52 3.11 -11.59 4.74
C SER A 52 3.06 -13.02 5.26
N THR A 53 3.39 -14.00 4.42
CA THR A 53 3.53 -15.42 4.79
C THR A 53 4.96 -15.79 5.21
N ASN A 54 5.91 -14.86 5.13
CA ASN A 54 7.29 -15.10 5.55
C ASN A 54 7.49 -14.65 7.00
N TYR A 55 7.88 -15.57 7.86
CA TYR A 55 8.13 -15.31 9.30
C TYR A 55 9.19 -14.21 9.55
N PHE A 56 10.19 -14.10 8.65
CA PHE A 56 11.25 -13.10 8.74
C PHE A 56 10.99 -11.84 7.93
N ALA A 57 9.75 -11.61 7.49
CA ALA A 57 9.45 -10.41 6.74
C ALA A 57 9.62 -9.16 7.62
N GLU A 58 10.19 -8.13 7.01
CA GLU A 58 10.20 -6.80 7.59
C GLU A 58 8.76 -6.36 7.91
N GLN A 59 8.53 -5.80 9.10
CA GLN A 59 7.20 -5.32 9.47
C GLN A 59 6.71 -4.32 8.43
N THR A 60 5.48 -4.51 7.97
CA THR A 60 4.89 -3.73 6.87
C THR A 60 4.90 -2.22 7.10
N GLN A 61 4.94 -1.78 8.36
CA GLN A 61 4.97 -0.36 8.74
C GLN A 61 6.30 0.34 8.42
N PHE A 62 7.40 -0.40 8.25
CA PHE A 62 8.73 0.14 7.91
C PHE A 62 9.01 0.13 6.42
N ASN A 63 8.24 -0.63 5.64
CA ASN A 63 8.37 -0.64 4.19
C ASN A 63 7.67 0.58 3.60
N VAL A 64 8.45 1.48 3.01
CA VAL A 64 8.00 2.76 2.44
C VAL A 64 7.00 2.62 1.28
N PHE A 65 6.86 1.44 0.72
CA PHE A 65 5.98 1.15 -0.41
C PHE A 65 4.79 0.25 -0.06
N THR A 66 4.57 -0.10 1.21
CA THR A 66 3.50 -1.03 1.60
C THR A 66 2.14 -0.60 1.04
N HIS A 67 1.76 0.68 1.18
CA HIS A 67 0.47 1.19 0.76
C HIS A 67 0.17 0.99 -0.74
N THR A 68 1.20 0.83 -1.59
CA THR A 68 1.01 0.64 -3.05
C THR A 68 0.27 -0.65 -3.41
N TRP A 69 0.02 -1.55 -2.44
CA TRP A 69 -0.77 -2.75 -2.67
C TRP A 69 -2.16 -2.45 -3.22
N SER A 70 -2.84 -1.42 -2.70
CA SER A 70 -4.19 -1.07 -3.15
C SER A 70 -4.17 -0.50 -4.57
N LEU A 71 -3.12 0.25 -4.93
CA LEU A 71 -2.90 0.70 -6.31
C LEU A 71 -2.72 -0.50 -7.27
N GLY A 72 -2.00 -1.54 -6.84
CA GLY A 72 -1.88 -2.78 -7.62
C GLY A 72 -3.22 -3.44 -7.91
N ILE A 73 -4.11 -3.54 -6.90
CA ILE A 73 -5.47 -4.06 -7.07
C ILE A 73 -6.28 -3.19 -8.05
N GLU A 74 -6.20 -1.86 -7.91
CA GLU A 74 -6.89 -0.94 -8.81
C GLU A 74 -6.41 -1.08 -10.26
N GLU A 75 -5.10 -1.18 -10.50
CA GLU A 75 -4.55 -1.33 -11.84
C GLU A 75 -4.97 -2.66 -12.48
N GLN A 76 -4.97 -3.75 -11.71
CA GLN A 76 -5.47 -5.06 -12.17
C GLN A 76 -6.97 -4.99 -12.53
N PHE A 77 -7.78 -4.30 -11.71
CA PHE A 77 -9.18 -4.06 -12.04
C PHE A 77 -9.34 -3.25 -13.32
N TYR A 78 -8.53 -2.21 -13.53
CA TYR A 78 -8.59 -1.38 -14.73
C TYR A 78 -8.12 -2.09 -16.00
N ILE A 79 -7.32 -3.14 -15.86
CA ILE A 79 -6.97 -4.03 -16.98
C ILE A 79 -8.14 -4.97 -17.26
N LEU A 80 -8.74 -5.59 -16.25
CA LEU A 80 -9.82 -6.58 -16.40
C LEU A 80 -11.13 -5.95 -16.90
N PHE A 81 -11.51 -4.79 -16.36
CA PHE A 81 -12.84 -4.22 -16.60
C PHE A 81 -13.14 -3.87 -18.06
N PRO A 82 -12.22 -3.35 -18.90
CA PRO A 82 -12.43 -3.18 -20.33
C PRO A 82 -12.75 -4.48 -21.07
N PHE A 83 -12.21 -5.64 -20.66
CA PHE A 83 -12.56 -6.94 -21.25
C PHE A 83 -14.01 -7.28 -20.92
N LEU A 84 -14.47 -7.05 -19.68
CA LEU A 84 -15.86 -7.26 -19.31
C LEU A 84 -16.82 -6.38 -20.12
N ILE A 85 -16.46 -5.11 -20.35
CA ILE A 85 -17.20 -4.20 -21.23
C ILE A 85 -17.27 -4.74 -22.67
N TRP A 86 -16.17 -5.28 -23.17
CA TRP A 86 -16.08 -5.82 -24.53
C TRP A 86 -16.89 -7.10 -24.67
N PHE A 87 -16.74 -8.07 -23.76
CA PHE A 87 -17.46 -9.35 -23.77
C PHE A 87 -18.96 -9.18 -23.60
N SER A 88 -19.42 -8.24 -22.76
CA SER A 88 -20.85 -7.99 -22.57
C SER A 88 -21.55 -7.40 -23.79
N GLY A 89 -20.79 -6.90 -24.77
CA GLY A 89 -21.31 -6.16 -25.91
C GLY A 89 -21.70 -4.70 -25.60
N PHE A 90 -21.47 -4.23 -24.34
CA PHE A 90 -21.77 -2.87 -23.94
C PHE A 90 -20.94 -1.85 -24.73
N GLY A 91 -19.66 -2.12 -24.95
CA GLY A 91 -18.78 -1.27 -25.77
C GLY A 91 -19.18 -1.18 -27.25
N ARG A 92 -19.92 -2.15 -27.75
CA ARG A 92 -20.46 -2.20 -29.12
C ARG A 92 -21.92 -1.68 -29.20
N GLN A 93 -22.46 -1.14 -28.10
CA GLN A 93 -23.83 -0.64 -27.98
C GLN A 93 -24.92 -1.63 -28.44
N THR A 94 -24.70 -2.94 -28.19
CA THR A 94 -25.71 -3.95 -28.50
C THR A 94 -26.94 -3.78 -27.62
N LYS A 95 -28.14 -4.16 -28.15
CA LYS A 95 -29.44 -4.02 -27.47
C LYS A 95 -29.44 -4.52 -26.02
N ASN A 96 -28.73 -5.59 -25.73
CA ASN A 96 -28.63 -6.22 -24.42
C ASN A 96 -27.31 -5.94 -23.67
N GLY A 97 -26.39 -5.17 -24.25
CA GLY A 97 -25.05 -4.96 -23.71
C GLY A 97 -25.02 -4.46 -22.27
N ALA A 98 -25.86 -3.48 -21.93
CA ALA A 98 -25.95 -2.97 -20.57
C ALA A 98 -26.50 -4.00 -19.58
N ARG A 99 -27.47 -4.81 -19.99
CA ARG A 99 -28.03 -5.90 -19.17
C ARG A 99 -26.98 -6.98 -18.94
N ASN A 100 -26.31 -7.42 -20.01
CA ASN A 100 -25.27 -8.43 -19.92
C ASN A 100 -24.11 -7.98 -19.03
N LEU A 101 -23.65 -6.74 -19.19
CA LEU A 101 -22.60 -6.17 -18.31
C LEU A 101 -23.05 -6.16 -16.86
N PHE A 102 -24.28 -5.72 -16.57
CA PHE A 102 -24.83 -5.72 -15.23
C PHE A 102 -24.89 -7.12 -14.61
N LEU A 103 -25.31 -8.12 -15.37
CA LEU A 103 -25.39 -9.52 -14.90
C LEU A 103 -24.02 -10.12 -14.67
N ILE A 104 -23.07 -9.94 -15.60
CA ILE A 104 -21.70 -10.48 -15.48
C ILE A 104 -20.98 -9.82 -14.31
N VAL A 105 -20.96 -8.49 -14.26
CA VAL A 105 -20.31 -7.76 -13.17
C VAL A 105 -21.00 -8.05 -11.83
N GLY A 106 -22.34 -8.16 -11.81
CA GLY A 106 -23.09 -8.51 -10.61
C GLY A 106 -22.74 -9.89 -10.08
N ALA A 107 -22.69 -10.92 -10.94
CA ALA A 107 -22.29 -12.27 -10.55
C ALA A 107 -20.87 -12.31 -10.01
N LEU A 108 -19.92 -11.64 -10.68
CA LEU A 108 -18.54 -11.53 -10.21
C LEU A 108 -18.41 -10.74 -8.89
N THR A 109 -19.24 -9.71 -8.71
CA THR A 109 -19.29 -8.94 -7.45
C THR A 109 -19.73 -9.81 -6.29
N ILE A 110 -20.82 -10.58 -6.47
CA ILE A 110 -21.32 -11.51 -5.45
C ILE A 110 -20.28 -12.60 -5.14
N ALA A 111 -19.72 -13.23 -6.18
CA ALA A 111 -18.68 -14.24 -6.00
C ALA A 111 -17.45 -13.70 -5.26
N SER A 112 -17.01 -12.50 -5.60
CA SER A 112 -15.90 -11.81 -4.94
C SER A 112 -16.20 -11.48 -3.48
N LEU A 113 -17.41 -11.00 -3.16
CA LEU A 113 -17.83 -10.71 -1.79
C LEU A 113 -17.91 -11.99 -0.95
N ILE A 114 -18.50 -13.06 -1.48
CA ILE A 114 -18.53 -14.37 -0.81
C ILE A 114 -17.10 -14.87 -0.57
N GLY A 115 -16.25 -14.78 -1.60
CA GLY A 115 -14.84 -15.15 -1.50
C GLY A 115 -14.10 -14.34 -0.44
N PHE A 116 -14.34 -13.04 -0.32
CA PHE A 116 -13.78 -12.19 0.73
C PHE A 116 -14.23 -12.63 2.13
N ILE A 117 -15.55 -12.80 2.34
CA ILE A 117 -16.11 -13.20 3.65
C ILE A 117 -15.62 -14.58 4.07
N TYR A 118 -15.56 -15.53 3.12
CA TYR A 118 -15.11 -16.89 3.39
C TYR A 118 -13.60 -16.95 3.68
N LEU A 119 -12.79 -16.26 2.89
CA LEU A 119 -11.33 -16.35 2.98
C LEU A 119 -10.76 -15.53 4.14
N TYR A 120 -11.45 -14.47 4.58
CA TYR A 120 -10.95 -13.57 5.61
C TYR A 120 -10.58 -14.27 6.93
N PRO A 121 -11.41 -15.16 7.52
CA PRO A 121 -11.05 -15.90 8.75
C PRO A 121 -10.01 -17.00 8.52
N ILE A 122 -9.87 -17.52 7.30
CA ILE A 122 -8.99 -18.67 6.98
C ILE A 122 -7.59 -18.18 6.57
N ASN A 123 -7.53 -17.17 5.73
CA ASN A 123 -6.29 -16.59 5.21
C ASN A 123 -6.47 -15.09 5.00
N GLN A 124 -6.38 -14.34 6.09
CA GLN A 124 -6.55 -12.89 6.10
C GLN A 124 -5.63 -12.16 5.11
N PRO A 125 -4.32 -12.49 4.98
CA PRO A 125 -3.47 -11.83 3.98
C PRO A 125 -3.96 -12.04 2.56
N ALA A 126 -4.39 -13.25 2.19
CA ALA A 126 -4.92 -13.52 0.86
C ALA A 126 -6.23 -12.75 0.61
N ALA A 127 -7.15 -12.72 1.58
CA ALA A 127 -8.38 -11.94 1.49
C ALA A 127 -8.11 -10.44 1.31
N TYR A 128 -7.03 -9.93 1.92
CA TYR A 128 -6.67 -8.52 1.94
C TYR A 128 -5.91 -8.08 0.68
N PHE A 129 -4.92 -8.87 0.22
CA PHE A 129 -4.01 -8.48 -0.84
C PHE A 129 -4.45 -8.92 -2.25
N LEU A 130 -5.34 -9.91 -2.40
CA LEU A 130 -5.71 -10.39 -3.71
C LEU A 130 -6.82 -9.57 -4.37
N MET A 131 -6.68 -9.29 -5.65
CA MET A 131 -7.68 -8.57 -6.43
C MET A 131 -9.03 -9.32 -6.53
N PRO A 132 -9.10 -10.64 -6.73
CA PRO A 132 -10.39 -11.34 -6.81
C PRO A 132 -11.27 -11.18 -5.57
N THR A 133 -10.70 -11.13 -4.38
CA THR A 133 -11.42 -10.94 -3.10
C THR A 133 -11.82 -9.49 -2.82
N ARG A 134 -11.22 -8.54 -3.53
CA ARG A 134 -11.47 -7.09 -3.42
C ARG A 134 -12.20 -6.51 -4.63
N PHE A 135 -12.42 -7.32 -5.67
CA PHE A 135 -13.11 -6.90 -6.91
C PHE A 135 -14.48 -6.28 -6.62
N TRP A 136 -15.25 -6.84 -5.68
CA TRP A 136 -16.59 -6.40 -5.32
C TRP A 136 -16.66 -4.94 -4.89
N GLU A 137 -15.63 -4.39 -4.28
CA GLU A 137 -15.59 -3.00 -3.80
C GLU A 137 -15.68 -2.00 -4.95
N MET A 138 -14.85 -2.18 -5.98
CA MET A 138 -14.84 -1.32 -7.15
C MET A 138 -15.99 -1.63 -8.10
N ALA A 139 -16.33 -2.91 -8.26
CA ALA A 139 -17.40 -3.36 -9.13
C ALA A 139 -18.77 -2.89 -8.64
N SER A 140 -18.99 -2.77 -7.32
CA SER A 140 -20.21 -2.20 -6.75
C SER A 140 -20.48 -0.77 -7.23
N GLY A 141 -19.41 0.06 -7.32
CA GLY A 141 -19.51 1.40 -7.90
C GLY A 141 -19.89 1.38 -9.39
N CYS A 142 -19.37 0.42 -10.14
CA CYS A 142 -19.75 0.24 -11.56
C CYS A 142 -21.21 -0.23 -11.71
N LEU A 143 -21.67 -1.15 -10.87
CA LEU A 143 -23.07 -1.60 -10.84
C LEU A 143 -24.02 -0.45 -10.50
N LEU A 144 -23.66 0.36 -9.51
CA LEU A 144 -24.40 1.57 -9.16
C LEU A 144 -24.55 2.47 -10.39
N PHE A 145 -23.47 2.78 -11.10
CA PHE A 145 -23.48 3.61 -12.29
C PHE A 145 -24.39 3.04 -13.40
N ILE A 146 -24.29 1.73 -13.69
CA ILE A 146 -25.10 1.08 -14.73
C ILE A 146 -26.59 1.14 -14.38
N ARG A 147 -26.93 0.97 -13.08
CA ARG A 147 -28.31 0.99 -12.58
C ARG A 147 -28.92 2.38 -12.62
N PHE A 148 -28.15 3.43 -12.26
CA PHE A 148 -28.63 4.81 -12.24
C PHE A 148 -29.09 5.33 -13.61
N GLN A 149 -28.54 4.81 -14.70
CA GLN A 149 -29.00 5.19 -16.04
C GLN A 149 -30.45 4.80 -16.37
N LYS A 150 -31.11 3.98 -15.55
CA LYS A 150 -32.40 3.37 -15.88
C LYS A 150 -33.56 3.56 -14.88
N ARG A 151 -33.38 4.17 -13.70
CA ARG A 151 -34.49 4.24 -12.69
C ARG A 151 -34.52 5.56 -11.88
N LYS A 152 -35.51 6.38 -12.17
CA LYS A 152 -35.89 7.56 -11.37
C LYS A 152 -36.40 7.24 -9.94
N SER A 153 -36.93 6.02 -9.72
CA SER A 153 -37.56 5.63 -8.44
C SER A 153 -36.55 5.44 -7.28
N ILE A 154 -35.34 4.93 -7.55
CA ILE A 154 -34.30 4.77 -6.51
C ILE A 154 -33.77 6.14 -6.10
N GLU A 155 -33.72 7.08 -7.05
CA GLU A 155 -33.29 8.46 -6.77
C GLU A 155 -34.17 9.14 -5.74
N GLN A 156 -35.49 8.98 -5.84
CA GLN A 156 -36.46 9.60 -4.93
C GLN A 156 -36.35 9.06 -3.49
N PHE A 157 -36.02 7.77 -3.32
CA PHE A 157 -35.80 7.19 -2.00
C PHE A 157 -34.50 7.72 -1.37
N LEU A 158 -33.43 7.78 -2.13
CA LEU A 158 -32.11 8.25 -1.67
C LEU A 158 -32.07 9.77 -1.42
N GLU A 159 -33.02 10.53 -1.98
CA GLU A 159 -33.19 11.95 -1.69
C GLU A 159 -33.50 12.26 -0.23
N LYS A 160 -34.17 11.33 0.45
CA LYS A 160 -34.58 11.49 1.85
C LYS A 160 -33.47 11.13 2.85
N VAL A 161 -32.35 10.56 2.38
CA VAL A 161 -31.26 10.14 3.27
C VAL A 161 -30.46 11.37 3.71
N PRO A 162 -30.37 11.66 5.01
CA PRO A 162 -29.56 12.77 5.52
C PRO A 162 -28.08 12.47 5.34
N LEU A 163 -27.46 13.20 4.43
CA LEU A 163 -26.09 12.94 4.01
C LEU A 163 -25.06 13.10 5.14
N LEU A 164 -25.32 14.01 6.08
CA LEU A 164 -24.52 14.19 7.29
C LEU A 164 -24.53 12.90 8.13
N LEU A 165 -25.67 12.25 8.26
CA LEU A 165 -25.78 10.97 8.97
C LEU A 165 -24.92 9.90 8.30
N VAL A 166 -24.93 9.81 6.97
CA VAL A 166 -24.09 8.85 6.22
C VAL A 166 -22.61 9.11 6.48
N LEU A 167 -22.17 10.37 6.48
CA LEU A 167 -20.78 10.75 6.80
C LEU A 167 -20.41 10.37 8.24
N VAL A 168 -21.26 10.64 9.21
CA VAL A 168 -21.05 10.26 10.61
C VAL A 168 -20.98 8.74 10.75
N LEU A 169 -21.85 7.99 10.05
CA LEU A 169 -21.82 6.54 10.06
C LEU A 169 -20.52 5.99 9.42
N ILE A 170 -20.03 6.58 8.30
CA ILE A 170 -18.76 6.18 7.70
C ILE A 170 -17.62 6.37 8.71
N VAL A 171 -17.57 7.53 9.37
CA VAL A 171 -16.55 7.78 10.40
C VAL A 171 -16.72 6.81 11.57
N GLY A 172 -17.96 6.58 12.05
CA GLY A 172 -18.21 5.64 13.15
C GLY A 172 -17.79 4.21 12.85
N VAL A 173 -18.03 3.74 11.63
CA VAL A 173 -17.62 2.39 11.19
C VAL A 173 -16.08 2.24 11.19
N MET A 174 -15.30 3.31 10.99
CA MET A 174 -13.85 3.27 11.05
C MET A 174 -13.28 2.98 12.46
N TYR A 175 -14.10 3.18 13.51
CA TYR A 175 -13.72 2.86 14.91
C TYR A 175 -14.18 1.46 15.35
N ILE A 176 -14.79 0.68 14.47
CA ILE A 176 -15.17 -0.72 14.77
C ILE A 176 -13.88 -1.55 15.00
N PRO A 177 -13.85 -2.41 16.05
CA PRO A 177 -12.69 -3.25 16.35
C PRO A 177 -12.27 -4.16 15.17
N ILE A 178 -10.97 -4.46 15.08
CA ILE A 178 -10.39 -5.30 14.01
C ILE A 178 -11.03 -6.69 13.96
N SER A 179 -11.53 -7.21 15.09
CA SER A 179 -12.29 -8.48 15.15
C SER A 179 -13.51 -8.51 14.23
N LEU A 180 -14.09 -7.33 13.93
CA LEU A 180 -15.23 -7.15 13.03
C LEU A 180 -14.85 -6.49 11.71
N ALA A 181 -13.60 -6.61 11.28
CA ALA A 181 -13.09 -5.93 10.08
C ALA A 181 -13.87 -6.28 8.80
N THR A 182 -14.39 -7.51 8.67
CA THR A 182 -15.26 -7.89 7.55
C THR A 182 -16.53 -7.06 7.52
N VAL A 183 -17.19 -6.90 8.67
CA VAL A 183 -18.40 -6.09 8.80
C VAL A 183 -18.09 -4.62 8.53
N SER A 184 -17.00 -4.11 9.09
CA SER A 184 -16.54 -2.73 8.86
C SER A 184 -16.30 -2.46 7.37
N THR A 185 -15.59 -3.35 6.68
CA THR A 185 -15.29 -3.19 5.24
C THR A 185 -16.56 -3.18 4.40
N VAL A 186 -17.47 -4.12 4.63
CA VAL A 186 -18.75 -4.19 3.89
C VAL A 186 -19.59 -2.94 4.16
N SER A 187 -19.67 -2.51 5.42
CA SER A 187 -20.44 -1.32 5.82
C SER A 187 -19.90 -0.04 5.21
N VAL A 188 -18.57 0.16 5.21
CA VAL A 188 -17.95 1.35 4.58
C VAL A 188 -18.25 1.40 3.09
N VAL A 189 -18.15 0.28 2.37
CA VAL A 189 -18.44 0.23 0.93
C VAL A 189 -19.93 0.54 0.70
N ALA A 190 -20.84 -0.09 1.45
CA ALA A 190 -22.28 0.16 1.32
C ALA A 190 -22.63 1.64 1.60
N LEU A 191 -22.13 2.22 2.69
CA LEU A 191 -22.33 3.62 3.03
C LEU A 191 -21.74 4.57 1.99
N THR A 192 -20.59 4.24 1.41
CA THR A 192 -19.96 5.01 0.33
C THR A 192 -20.84 4.99 -0.94
N LEU A 193 -21.44 3.83 -1.28
CA LEU A 193 -22.38 3.73 -2.38
C LEU A 193 -23.64 4.60 -2.14
N VAL A 194 -24.18 4.57 -0.91
CA VAL A 194 -25.30 5.43 -0.51
C VAL A 194 -24.90 6.91 -0.61
N LEU A 195 -23.72 7.28 -0.12
CA LEU A 195 -23.18 8.65 -0.21
C LEU A 195 -23.13 9.14 -1.67
N ILE A 196 -22.52 8.35 -2.56
CA ILE A 196 -22.41 8.69 -3.98
C ILE A 196 -23.80 8.81 -4.62
N ALA A 197 -24.70 7.88 -4.28
CA ALA A 197 -26.04 7.84 -4.84
C ALA A 197 -26.94 8.98 -4.36
N SER A 198 -26.72 9.47 -3.14
CA SER A 198 -27.51 10.55 -2.52
C SER A 198 -26.97 11.95 -2.85
N LEU A 199 -25.82 12.07 -3.54
CA LEU A 199 -25.19 13.34 -3.81
C LEU A 199 -25.90 14.07 -4.97
N LYS A 200 -26.78 15.02 -4.65
CA LYS A 200 -27.54 15.80 -5.64
C LYS A 200 -27.22 17.27 -5.58
N ARG A 201 -27.41 17.94 -6.73
CA ARG A 201 -27.39 19.40 -6.81
C ARG A 201 -28.43 19.98 -5.85
N GLN A 202 -28.09 21.08 -5.16
CA GLN A 202 -28.94 21.80 -4.19
C GLN A 202 -28.98 21.19 -2.77
N THR A 203 -28.23 20.14 -2.44
CA THR A 203 -28.06 19.67 -1.06
C THR A 203 -26.87 20.34 -0.39
N SER A 204 -26.90 20.52 0.94
CA SER A 204 -25.78 21.08 1.72
C SER A 204 -24.49 20.28 1.52
N ALA A 205 -24.60 18.95 1.36
CA ALA A 205 -23.46 18.10 1.10
C ALA A 205 -22.91 18.30 -0.33
N TYR A 206 -23.74 18.50 -1.33
CA TYR A 206 -23.26 18.86 -2.66
C TYR A 206 -22.44 20.15 -2.61
N THR A 207 -22.95 21.18 -1.91
CA THR A 207 -22.24 22.45 -1.70
C THR A 207 -20.91 22.24 -0.97
N PHE A 208 -20.87 21.37 0.03
CA PHE A 208 -19.63 21.02 0.74
C PHE A 208 -18.62 20.34 -0.20
N PHE A 209 -19.03 19.26 -0.90
CA PHE A 209 -18.12 18.50 -1.77
C PHE A 209 -17.71 19.26 -3.05
N THR A 210 -18.47 20.26 -3.48
CA THR A 210 -18.13 21.12 -4.61
C THR A 210 -17.37 22.39 -4.20
N ASN A 211 -17.14 22.59 -2.91
CA ASN A 211 -16.32 23.70 -2.43
C ASN A 211 -14.90 23.60 -3.05
N PRO A 212 -14.36 24.69 -3.61
CA PRO A 212 -13.05 24.67 -4.28
C PRO A 212 -11.91 24.11 -3.43
N LYS A 213 -11.92 24.33 -2.11
CA LYS A 213 -10.91 23.81 -1.18
C LYS A 213 -11.02 22.29 -1.05
N VAL A 214 -12.24 21.75 -0.91
CA VAL A 214 -12.49 20.30 -0.83
C VAL A 214 -12.15 19.62 -2.17
N VAL A 215 -12.56 20.22 -3.28
CA VAL A 215 -12.20 19.76 -4.64
C VAL A 215 -10.68 19.74 -4.82
N TYR A 216 -9.97 20.76 -4.32
CA TYR A 216 -8.51 20.81 -4.42
C TYR A 216 -7.84 19.66 -3.64
N ILE A 217 -8.33 19.32 -2.43
CA ILE A 217 -7.86 18.15 -1.68
C ILE A 217 -8.08 16.88 -2.51
N GLY A 218 -9.23 16.73 -3.15
CA GLY A 218 -9.51 15.63 -4.05
C GLY A 218 -8.57 15.57 -5.27
N LEU A 219 -8.17 16.73 -5.81
CA LEU A 219 -7.24 16.80 -6.93
C LEU A 219 -5.82 16.36 -6.55
N ILE A 220 -5.34 16.71 -5.36
CA ILE A 220 -4.01 16.33 -4.87
C ILE A 220 -4.00 14.94 -4.21
N SER A 221 -5.15 14.28 -4.04
CA SER A 221 -5.31 13.07 -3.22
C SER A 221 -4.41 11.92 -3.66
N TYR A 222 -4.18 11.75 -4.96
CA TYR A 222 -3.28 10.71 -5.46
C TYR A 222 -1.82 10.98 -5.06
N SER A 223 -1.33 12.19 -5.25
CA SER A 223 0.01 12.56 -4.79
C SER A 223 0.11 12.47 -3.27
N LEU A 224 -0.92 12.90 -2.53
CA LEU A 224 -0.96 12.78 -1.07
C LEU A 224 -0.93 11.30 -0.63
N TYR A 225 -1.69 10.44 -1.30
CA TYR A 225 -1.67 9.00 -1.07
C TYR A 225 -0.28 8.39 -1.27
N LEU A 226 0.49 8.82 -2.26
CA LEU A 226 1.85 8.33 -2.44
C LEU A 226 2.77 8.81 -1.31
N TRP A 227 2.79 10.10 -1.02
CA TRP A 227 3.79 10.68 -0.11
C TRP A 227 3.49 10.44 1.37
N HIS A 228 2.21 10.33 1.81
CA HIS A 228 1.89 10.21 3.23
C HIS A 228 2.56 9.00 3.88
N TRP A 229 2.46 7.83 3.24
CA TRP A 229 3.03 6.60 3.80
C TRP A 229 4.56 6.61 3.76
N GLY A 230 5.15 7.10 2.67
CA GLY A 230 6.59 7.25 2.56
C GLY A 230 7.17 8.10 3.67
N VAL A 231 6.55 9.25 3.98
CA VAL A 231 6.96 10.12 5.10
C VAL A 231 6.82 9.40 6.43
N LEU A 232 5.69 8.71 6.68
CA LEU A 232 5.48 7.97 7.93
C LEU A 232 6.48 6.84 8.11
N ALA A 233 6.75 6.06 7.06
CA ALA A 233 7.70 4.97 7.13
C ALA A 233 9.12 5.47 7.41
N ILE A 234 9.59 6.53 6.72
CA ILE A 234 10.90 7.13 7.00
C ILE A 234 10.94 7.76 8.40
N SER A 235 9.85 8.35 8.85
CA SER A 235 9.79 8.88 10.23
C SER A 235 9.99 7.76 11.27
N ARG A 236 9.44 6.56 11.03
CA ARG A 236 9.68 5.39 11.90
C ARG A 236 11.14 4.94 11.87
N TRP A 237 11.81 5.06 10.75
CA TRP A 237 13.24 4.77 10.62
C TRP A 237 14.15 5.84 11.26
N THR A 238 13.64 7.02 11.57
CA THR A 238 14.44 8.17 12.03
C THR A 238 13.98 8.68 13.39
N ILE A 239 13.05 9.64 13.40
CA ILE A 239 12.61 10.37 14.59
C ILE A 239 11.44 9.72 15.34
N GLY A 240 10.84 8.67 14.78
CA GLY A 240 9.59 8.08 15.28
C GLY A 240 8.35 8.95 15.00
N ILE A 241 7.21 8.46 15.50
CA ILE A 241 5.93 9.17 15.40
C ILE A 241 5.52 9.58 16.81
N HIS A 242 5.75 10.84 17.14
CA HIS A 242 5.45 11.44 18.42
C HIS A 242 4.50 12.62 18.23
N TRP A 243 3.73 12.98 19.27
CA TRP A 243 2.78 14.09 19.21
C TRP A 243 3.41 15.40 18.71
N TRP A 244 4.68 15.69 19.07
CA TRP A 244 5.42 16.87 18.64
C TRP A 244 5.90 16.77 17.17
N SER A 245 6.17 15.59 16.65
CA SER A 245 6.65 15.40 15.27
C SER A 245 5.51 15.37 14.24
N VAL A 246 4.28 15.03 14.64
CA VAL A 246 3.11 14.91 13.76
C VAL A 246 2.84 16.19 12.96
N PRO A 247 2.85 17.41 13.50
CA PRO A 247 2.62 18.62 12.71
C PRO A 247 3.62 18.78 11.56
N PHE A 248 4.90 18.50 11.81
CA PHE A 248 5.96 18.58 10.79
C PHE A 248 5.79 17.49 9.74
N GLN A 249 5.46 16.27 10.14
CA GLN A 249 5.17 15.15 9.22
C GLN A 249 3.99 15.49 8.32
N VAL A 250 2.90 16.00 8.86
CA VAL A 250 1.72 16.42 8.09
C VAL A 250 2.07 17.55 7.12
N ALA A 251 2.81 18.57 7.57
CA ALA A 251 3.26 19.67 6.70
C ALA A 251 4.14 19.15 5.56
N LEU A 252 5.07 18.22 5.83
CA LEU A 252 5.93 17.60 4.83
C LEU A 252 5.12 16.78 3.82
N MET A 253 4.16 15.96 4.28
CA MET A 253 3.28 15.18 3.41
C MET A 253 2.50 16.08 2.46
N LEU A 254 1.89 17.13 2.98
CA LEU A 254 1.12 18.10 2.19
C LEU A 254 2.03 18.86 1.21
N GLY A 255 3.19 19.32 1.66
CA GLY A 255 4.17 20.02 0.81
C GLY A 255 4.63 19.16 -0.36
N LEU A 256 5.04 17.91 -0.11
CA LEU A 256 5.46 16.96 -1.14
C LEU A 256 4.30 16.59 -2.08
N ALA A 257 3.09 16.39 -1.54
CA ALA A 257 1.91 16.10 -2.35
C ALA A 257 1.56 17.26 -3.29
N ILE A 258 1.56 18.49 -2.80
CA ILE A 258 1.29 19.70 -3.60
C ILE A 258 2.37 19.89 -4.66
N ALA A 259 3.64 19.73 -4.29
CA ALA A 259 4.76 19.83 -5.22
C ALA A 259 4.65 18.77 -6.33
N SER A 260 4.42 17.49 -5.95
CA SER A 260 4.23 16.40 -6.89
C SER A 260 3.03 16.64 -7.83
N TYR A 261 1.90 17.07 -7.29
CA TYR A 261 0.71 17.39 -8.10
C TYR A 261 0.97 18.54 -9.07
N ARG A 262 1.62 19.62 -8.60
CA ARG A 262 1.83 20.84 -9.38
C ARG A 262 2.89 20.67 -10.47
N TYR A 263 4.03 20.03 -10.13
CA TYR A 263 5.21 20.01 -10.99
C TYR A 263 5.37 18.70 -11.77
N ILE A 264 4.75 17.59 -11.33
CA ILE A 264 4.87 16.29 -11.97
C ILE A 264 3.53 15.85 -12.58
N GLU A 265 2.51 15.66 -11.74
CA GLU A 265 1.24 15.10 -12.19
C GLU A 265 0.52 16.01 -13.20
N THR A 266 0.33 17.28 -12.87
CA THR A 266 -0.48 18.20 -13.70
C THR A 266 0.15 18.49 -15.06
N PRO A 267 1.44 18.82 -15.19
CA PRO A 267 2.07 19.07 -16.49
C PRO A 267 2.04 17.83 -17.38
N LEU A 268 2.39 16.66 -16.83
CA LEU A 268 2.45 15.43 -17.60
C LEU A 268 1.06 14.90 -17.97
N ARG A 269 0.05 15.10 -17.12
CA ARG A 269 -1.34 14.75 -17.41
C ARG A 269 -1.94 15.60 -18.52
N LYS A 270 -1.66 16.91 -18.53
CA LYS A 270 -2.17 17.86 -19.53
C LYS A 270 -1.37 17.84 -20.83
N GLY A 271 -0.13 17.40 -20.76
CA GLY A 271 0.79 17.37 -21.90
C GLY A 271 0.27 16.50 -23.06
N LYS A 272 0.52 16.95 -24.29
CA LYS A 272 0.28 16.15 -25.49
C LYS A 272 1.44 15.19 -25.68
N TRP A 273 1.30 13.93 -25.20
CA TRP A 273 2.30 12.90 -25.40
C TRP A 273 2.18 12.35 -26.83
N PHE A 274 3.08 12.74 -27.71
CA PHE A 274 3.36 12.14 -29.03
C PHE A 274 2.15 11.87 -29.97
N GLY A 275 0.98 12.46 -29.75
CA GLY A 275 -0.18 12.43 -30.66
C GLY A 275 -0.90 11.09 -30.81
N LYS A 276 -0.20 9.97 -30.92
CA LYS A 276 -0.79 8.62 -31.07
C LYS A 276 -0.83 7.85 -29.76
N ARG A 277 -1.95 7.18 -29.45
CA ARG A 277 -2.19 6.44 -28.18
C ARG A 277 -1.13 5.39 -27.85
N TRP A 278 -0.70 4.63 -28.85
CA TRP A 278 0.31 3.59 -28.65
C TRP A 278 1.68 4.16 -28.21
N LYS A 279 2.05 5.34 -28.69
CA LYS A 279 3.30 6.00 -28.27
C LYS A 279 3.31 6.33 -26.77
N THR A 280 2.17 6.70 -26.20
CA THR A 280 2.03 6.91 -24.75
C THR A 280 2.28 5.61 -23.98
N LEU A 281 1.82 4.47 -24.50
CA LEU A 281 2.07 3.15 -23.88
C LEU A 281 3.56 2.80 -23.93
N VAL A 282 4.21 3.00 -25.09
CA VAL A 282 5.65 2.73 -25.26
C VAL A 282 6.50 3.62 -24.34
N VAL A 283 6.19 4.92 -24.29
CA VAL A 283 6.93 5.85 -23.41
C VAL A 283 6.69 5.49 -21.93
N GLY A 284 5.44 5.21 -21.53
CA GLY A 284 5.14 4.78 -20.16
C GLY A 284 5.89 3.48 -19.80
N GLY A 285 5.90 2.50 -20.69
CA GLY A 285 6.68 1.27 -20.51
C GLY A 285 8.19 1.52 -20.44
N GLY A 286 8.72 2.39 -21.30
CA GLY A 286 10.12 2.79 -21.28
C GLY A 286 10.53 3.46 -19.96
N VAL A 287 9.69 4.37 -19.45
CA VAL A 287 9.91 5.00 -18.14
C VAL A 287 9.95 3.94 -17.02
N ILE A 288 9.01 3.00 -17.01
CA ILE A 288 8.99 1.91 -16.03
C ILE A 288 10.28 1.07 -16.12
N MET A 289 10.72 0.70 -17.32
CA MET A 289 11.94 -0.10 -17.53
C MET A 289 13.19 0.64 -17.04
N ILE A 290 13.37 1.90 -17.41
CA ILE A 290 14.50 2.73 -16.97
C ILE A 290 14.49 2.88 -15.45
N SER A 291 13.32 3.10 -14.84
CA SER A 291 13.18 3.20 -13.40
C SER A 291 13.50 1.88 -12.70
N SER A 292 13.15 0.75 -13.29
CA SER A 292 13.51 -0.58 -12.78
C SER A 292 15.00 -0.80 -12.74
N ILE A 293 15.73 -0.36 -13.79
CA ILE A 293 17.18 -0.36 -13.82
C ILE A 293 17.75 0.55 -12.73
N GLY A 294 17.18 1.74 -12.56
CA GLY A 294 17.55 2.67 -11.48
C GLY A 294 17.41 2.04 -10.09
N ILE A 295 16.29 1.40 -9.79
CA ILE A 295 16.05 0.71 -8.50
C ILE A 295 17.06 -0.45 -8.31
N TYR A 296 17.33 -1.21 -9.37
CA TYR A 296 18.32 -2.29 -9.30
C TYR A 296 19.74 -1.76 -9.01
N SER A 297 20.10 -0.64 -9.63
CA SER A 297 21.38 0.05 -9.37
C SER A 297 21.43 0.58 -7.93
N THR A 298 20.35 1.19 -7.43
CA THR A 298 20.24 1.65 -6.04
C THR A 298 20.40 0.50 -5.06
N LYS A 299 19.83 -0.67 -5.36
CA LYS A 299 20.03 -1.89 -4.55
C LYS A 299 21.48 -2.32 -4.45
N LYS A 300 22.25 -2.25 -5.56
CA LYS A 300 23.68 -2.57 -5.56
C LYS A 300 24.52 -1.56 -4.76
N LEU A 301 24.06 -0.32 -4.70
CA LEU A 301 24.73 0.77 -3.99
C LEU A 301 24.24 0.94 -2.54
N SER A 302 23.23 0.19 -2.10
CA SER A 302 22.58 0.40 -0.81
C SER A 302 23.54 0.36 0.39
N SER A 303 24.50 -0.56 0.39
CA SER A 303 25.52 -0.63 1.44
C SER A 303 26.43 0.60 1.52
N LYS A 304 26.65 1.29 0.39
CA LYS A 304 27.44 2.53 0.34
C LYS A 304 26.62 3.77 0.72
N LEU A 305 25.32 3.70 0.52
CA LEU A 305 24.38 4.81 0.82
C LEU A 305 23.97 4.85 2.28
N TYR A 306 24.07 3.74 3.00
CA TYR A 306 23.65 3.64 4.38
C TYR A 306 24.45 4.57 5.30
N LEU A 307 23.77 5.45 6.03
CA LEU A 307 24.37 6.49 6.87
C LEU A 307 24.89 5.99 8.22
N LYS A 308 24.78 4.67 8.51
CA LYS A 308 25.21 4.07 9.80
C LYS A 308 24.72 4.87 11.02
N THR A 309 23.51 5.41 10.97
CA THR A 309 22.92 6.10 12.10
C THR A 309 22.65 5.08 13.21
N SER A 310 23.09 5.39 14.42
CA SER A 310 22.70 4.62 15.60
C SER A 310 21.18 4.71 15.75
N LEU A 311 20.49 3.60 15.46
CA LEU A 311 19.04 3.55 15.50
C LEU A 311 18.55 3.62 16.94
N PRO A 312 17.74 4.61 17.31
CA PRO A 312 17.31 4.80 18.70
C PRO A 312 16.10 3.93 19.10
N THR A 313 15.70 2.92 18.33
CA THR A 313 14.44 2.25 18.58
C THR A 313 14.58 0.81 19.02
N THR A 314 14.15 0.55 20.24
CA THR A 314 14.08 -0.71 20.95
C THR A 314 13.42 -1.87 20.19
N GLU A 315 12.55 -1.61 19.22
CA GLU A 315 11.87 -2.67 18.46
C GLU A 315 12.65 -3.24 17.27
N GLN A 316 13.75 -2.55 16.83
CA GLN A 316 14.55 -2.98 15.68
C GLN A 316 15.97 -3.44 16.03
N THR A 317 16.44 -3.14 17.24
CA THR A 317 17.82 -3.40 17.67
C THR A 317 18.20 -4.87 17.76
N TRP A 318 17.23 -5.76 17.82
CA TRP A 318 17.49 -7.20 17.91
C TRP A 318 17.90 -7.88 16.59
N TRP A 319 17.70 -7.16 15.42
CA TRP A 319 18.18 -7.61 14.12
C TRP A 319 19.61 -7.15 13.80
N PHE A 320 20.13 -6.22 14.57
CA PHE A 320 21.40 -5.56 14.32
C PHE A 320 22.28 -5.59 15.56
N ASP A 321 23.59 -5.66 15.38
CA ASP A 321 24.56 -5.47 16.45
C ASP A 321 24.57 -4.00 16.94
N LYS A 322 25.35 -3.69 17.97
CA LYS A 322 25.49 -2.33 18.51
C LYS A 322 26.08 -1.34 17.50
N GLU A 323 26.71 -1.83 16.46
CA GLU A 323 27.30 -1.06 15.38
C GLU A 323 26.35 -0.91 14.18
N GLY A 324 25.13 -1.47 14.23
CA GLY A 324 24.11 -1.37 13.19
C GLY A 324 24.31 -2.36 12.03
N ASN A 325 25.11 -3.42 12.22
CA ASN A 325 25.24 -4.47 11.22
C ASN A 325 24.19 -5.56 11.43
N TYR A 326 23.61 -6.05 10.32
CA TYR A 326 22.65 -7.15 10.37
C TYR A 326 23.34 -8.44 10.86
N ILE A 327 22.81 -9.03 11.93
CA ILE A 327 23.38 -10.25 12.52
C ILE A 327 23.01 -11.48 11.65
N GLU A 328 23.44 -11.47 10.38
CA GLU A 328 23.19 -12.57 9.45
C GLU A 328 24.19 -13.73 9.69
N LYS A 329 25.35 -13.43 10.26
CA LYS A 329 26.44 -14.40 10.49
C LYS A 329 26.04 -15.57 11.38
N CYS A 330 25.09 -15.37 12.30
CA CYS A 330 24.64 -16.39 13.23
C CYS A 330 23.39 -17.15 12.77
N HIS A 331 22.90 -16.86 11.55
CA HIS A 331 21.77 -17.58 10.96
C HIS A 331 22.28 -18.65 9.98
N VAL A 332 22.53 -19.85 10.47
CA VAL A 332 23.08 -20.95 9.67
C VAL A 332 21.94 -21.77 9.07
N LYS A 333 21.87 -21.79 7.74
CA LYS A 333 21.02 -22.76 7.00
C LYS A 333 21.82 -24.03 6.79
N GLY A 334 21.72 -24.99 7.69
CA GLY A 334 22.43 -26.26 7.57
C GLY A 334 23.01 -26.82 8.88
N ARG A 335 24.03 -27.69 8.81
CA ARG A 335 24.68 -28.24 9.98
C ARG A 335 25.54 -27.20 10.70
N PHE A 336 25.33 -27.07 11.98
CA PHE A 336 26.10 -26.20 12.87
C PHE A 336 27.49 -26.85 13.11
N THR A 337 28.55 -26.12 12.89
CA THR A 337 29.92 -26.56 13.18
C THR A 337 30.52 -25.73 14.31
N THR A 338 31.45 -26.32 15.08
CA THR A 338 32.15 -25.62 16.17
C THR A 338 32.84 -24.34 15.74
N ALA A 339 33.44 -24.30 14.55
CA ALA A 339 34.04 -23.09 13.98
C ALA A 339 33.03 -21.97 13.72
N LEU A 340 31.83 -22.30 13.27
CA LEU A 340 30.74 -21.35 13.07
C LEU A 340 30.19 -20.82 14.40
N MET A 341 30.22 -21.64 15.44
CA MET A 341 29.80 -21.28 16.79
C MET A 341 30.78 -20.27 17.41
N GLU A 342 32.08 -20.48 17.25
CA GLU A 342 33.13 -19.55 17.71
C GLU A 342 33.07 -18.19 16.98
N ASP A 343 32.75 -18.18 15.68
CA ASP A 343 32.62 -16.96 14.89
C ASP A 343 31.33 -16.17 15.23
N CYS A 344 30.26 -16.88 15.62
CA CYS A 344 29.00 -16.30 16.07
C CYS A 344 29.04 -15.70 17.48
N LEU A 345 29.73 -16.36 18.39
CA LEU A 345 29.81 -15.94 19.79
C LEU A 345 30.72 -14.72 19.97
N GLY A 346 31.53 -14.39 18.95
CA GLY A 346 32.58 -13.39 19.04
C GLY A 346 33.51 -13.71 20.21
N ARG A 347 34.79 -13.62 20.03
CA ARG A 347 35.74 -13.71 21.15
C ARG A 347 35.53 -12.50 22.10
N GLN A 348 34.47 -12.51 22.89
CA GLN A 348 34.47 -11.70 24.10
C GLN A 348 35.48 -12.36 25.03
N ILE A 349 36.50 -11.63 25.41
CA ILE A 349 37.40 -12.05 26.48
C ILE A 349 36.53 -12.11 27.72
N ILE A 350 36.16 -13.34 28.09
CA ILE A 350 35.36 -13.62 29.29
C ILE A 350 36.40 -13.67 30.40
N SER A 351 36.20 -12.90 31.45
CA SER A 351 36.97 -12.99 32.69
C SER A 351 36.78 -14.38 33.27
N GLU A 352 37.82 -14.98 33.89
CA GLU A 352 37.76 -16.32 34.50
C GLU A 352 36.64 -16.53 35.52
N ASN A 353 36.00 -15.45 35.98
CA ASN A 353 34.91 -15.47 36.96
C ASN A 353 33.49 -15.32 36.37
N ASP A 354 33.34 -15.16 35.05
CA ASP A 354 32.03 -14.93 34.44
C ASP A 354 31.29 -16.26 34.18
N LYS A 355 30.03 -16.35 34.61
CA LYS A 355 29.17 -17.45 34.24
C LYS A 355 28.68 -17.29 32.82
N VAL A 356 29.00 -18.25 31.96
CA VAL A 356 28.63 -18.25 30.55
C VAL A 356 27.40 -19.11 30.33
N GLY A 357 26.33 -18.52 29.79
CA GLY A 357 25.14 -19.23 29.34
C GLY A 357 25.09 -19.28 27.79
N TYR A 358 24.84 -20.45 27.24
CA TYR A 358 24.62 -20.64 25.81
C TYR A 358 23.13 -20.79 25.52
N LEU A 359 22.58 -19.97 24.62
CA LEU A 359 21.21 -20.10 24.12
C LEU A 359 21.26 -20.74 22.73
N ILE A 360 20.96 -22.02 22.63
CA ILE A 360 20.91 -22.75 21.36
C ILE A 360 19.45 -23.07 21.05
N GLY A 361 18.97 -22.73 19.88
CA GLY A 361 17.60 -23.02 19.48
C GLY A 361 17.28 -22.50 18.07
N ASP A 362 16.02 -22.64 17.72
CA ASP A 362 15.47 -22.14 16.46
C ASP A 362 15.22 -20.62 16.52
N SER A 363 14.45 -20.11 15.56
CA SER A 363 14.04 -18.70 15.52
C SER A 363 13.32 -18.21 16.79
N HIS A 364 12.74 -19.11 17.60
CA HIS A 364 12.07 -18.75 18.85
C HIS A 364 13.08 -18.53 19.99
N ALA A 365 14.15 -19.32 20.05
CA ALA A 365 15.22 -19.12 21.02
C ALA A 365 15.86 -17.73 20.90
N ARG A 366 15.90 -17.19 19.69
CA ARG A 366 16.39 -15.83 19.44
C ARG A 366 15.54 -14.75 20.11
N ASN A 367 14.24 -14.93 20.21
CA ASN A 367 13.35 -13.99 20.90
C ASN A 367 13.62 -13.94 22.43
N TYR A 368 14.15 -15.01 23.00
CA TYR A 368 14.53 -15.08 24.41
C TYR A 368 15.91 -14.47 24.70
N LEU A 369 16.73 -14.23 23.68
CA LEU A 369 18.07 -13.65 23.88
C LEU A 369 18.00 -12.24 24.48
N ILE A 370 16.99 -11.46 24.10
CA ILE A 370 16.78 -10.10 24.62
C ILE A 370 16.30 -10.17 26.07
N ALA A 371 15.32 -11.02 26.35
CA ALA A 371 14.84 -11.24 27.71
C ALA A 371 15.95 -11.77 28.64
N ALA A 372 16.82 -12.64 28.12
CA ALA A 372 17.97 -13.14 28.87
C ALA A 372 19.02 -12.04 29.12
N LYS A 373 19.26 -11.12 28.18
CA LYS A 373 20.18 -9.99 28.37
C LYS A 373 19.66 -8.95 29.38
N GLU A 374 18.35 -8.80 29.51
CA GLU A 374 17.73 -7.89 30.48
C GLU A 374 17.58 -8.53 31.87
N ALA A 375 17.52 -9.86 31.95
CA ALA A 375 17.32 -10.60 33.19
C ALA A 375 18.62 -11.06 33.86
N LEU A 376 19.74 -11.02 33.16
CA LEU A 376 21.05 -11.35 33.73
C LEU A 376 21.78 -10.08 34.13
N PRO A 377 22.21 -9.97 35.41
CA PRO A 377 22.88 -8.81 35.94
C PRO A 377 24.22 -8.54 35.26
#